data_1a34829abdfc3663505e28f8772c4de1
#
_entry.id   1a34829abdfc3663505e28f8772c4de1
#
_cell.length_a   1.000
_cell.length_b   1.000
_cell.length_c   1.000
_cell.angle_alpha   90.00
_cell.angle_beta   90.00
_cell.angle_gamma   90.00
#
_symmetry.space_group_name_H-M   'P 1'
#
loop_
_entity.id
_entity.type
_entity.pdbx_description
1 polymer ?
#
loop_
_entity_poly.entity_id
_entity_poly.type
_entity_poly.pdbx_seq_one_letter_code
_entity_poly.pdbx_strand_id
1 'polypeptide(L)'
;TTFSGPVRSEGGFSVINKASSTGVITTVSSVNSTGQLWSLGSRKIQTFAGTLASTDAADTAYGDGDVLVELGTLNTDLPGSLVTGTKFFIHKALIGITTEAGQTLVGGLQLSATSGTSTNSAVSSGTEIVGAGVTSFNEQLSATQSITEIDVNFNNTAGNYHIFVPNVTAAIASKYLYAHTTTAVNADITAGRFTVELEYSVY
;
A
#
# COMPACT_ATOMS: atom_id res chain seq x y z
N THR A 1 35.79 20.41 4.27
CA THR A 1 36.67 19.28 3.85
C THR A 1 36.32 18.96 2.40
N THR A 2 37.33 19.01 1.52
CA THR A 2 37.17 18.67 0.10
C THR A 2 37.73 17.29 -0.12
N PHE A 3 36.96 16.41 -0.76
CA PHE A 3 37.40 15.09 -1.15
C PHE A 3 37.80 15.12 -2.64
N SER A 4 39.02 14.71 -2.97
CA SER A 4 39.52 14.69 -4.35
C SER A 4 39.38 13.34 -5.04
N GLY A 5 38.70 12.38 -4.43
CA GLY A 5 38.49 11.03 -4.93
C GLY A 5 37.10 10.47 -4.56
N PRO A 6 36.77 9.27 -5.06
CA PRO A 6 35.51 8.65 -4.74
C PRO A 6 35.40 8.37 -3.24
N VAL A 7 34.29 8.81 -2.64
CA VAL A 7 33.93 8.48 -1.26
C VAL A 7 33.17 7.15 -1.28
N ARG A 8 33.66 6.16 -0.53
CA ARG A 8 33.03 4.86 -0.38
C ARG A 8 32.47 4.72 1.03
N SER A 9 31.27 4.20 1.16
CA SER A 9 30.66 3.87 2.44
C SER A 9 29.92 2.53 2.32
N GLU A 10 30.26 1.58 3.18
CA GLU A 10 29.59 0.28 3.24
C GLU A 10 28.24 0.37 3.95
N GLY A 11 28.06 1.36 4.84
CA GLY A 11 26.83 1.61 5.58
C GLY A 11 25.86 2.61 4.91
N GLY A 12 26.24 3.13 3.72
CA GLY A 12 25.47 4.19 3.06
C GLY A 12 25.84 5.60 3.53
N PHE A 13 25.07 6.59 3.10
CA PHE A 13 25.26 8.02 3.40
C PHE A 13 23.95 8.61 3.92
N SER A 14 24.04 9.55 4.85
CA SER A 14 22.88 10.27 5.35
C SER A 14 23.12 11.78 5.33
N VAL A 15 22.10 12.51 4.90
CA VAL A 15 22.00 13.97 5.11
C VAL A 15 21.18 14.19 6.36
N ILE A 16 21.76 14.90 7.31
CA ILE A 16 21.11 15.17 8.59
C ILE A 16 20.88 16.67 8.78
N ASN A 17 19.79 17.00 9.46
CA ASN A 17 19.56 18.30 10.05
C ASN A 17 19.72 18.18 11.57
N LYS A 18 20.55 19.05 12.16
CA LYS A 18 20.74 19.12 13.61
C LYS A 18 20.15 20.42 14.13
N ALA A 19 19.15 20.31 14.99
CA ALA A 19 18.57 21.47 15.64
C ALA A 19 19.62 22.18 16.52
N SER A 20 19.84 23.47 16.27
CA SER A 20 20.87 24.26 16.94
C SER A 20 20.62 24.42 18.44
N SER A 21 19.34 24.45 18.86
CA SER A 21 18.95 24.70 20.26
C SER A 21 18.88 23.42 21.11
N THR A 22 18.50 22.29 20.52
CA THR A 22 18.29 21.03 21.27
C THR A 22 19.30 19.95 20.93
N GLY A 23 20.06 20.11 19.85
CA GLY A 23 21.00 19.10 19.36
C GLY A 23 20.30 17.89 18.72
N VAL A 24 19.00 17.88 18.61
CA VAL A 24 18.23 16.78 17.98
C VAL A 24 18.66 16.63 16.53
N ILE A 25 18.98 15.41 16.14
CA ILE A 25 19.39 15.04 14.76
C ILE A 25 18.20 14.41 14.06
N THR A 26 17.84 14.96 12.90
CA THR A 26 16.83 14.42 12.00
C THR A 26 17.50 14.05 10.68
N THR A 27 17.33 12.82 10.22
CA THR A 27 17.79 12.42 8.89
C THR A 27 16.81 12.94 7.85
N VAL A 28 17.32 13.70 6.89
CA VAL A 28 16.53 14.31 5.81
C VAL A 28 16.55 13.42 4.57
N SER A 29 17.68 12.80 4.27
CA SER A 29 17.79 11.83 3.20
C SER A 29 18.93 10.85 3.48
N SER A 30 18.88 9.67 2.87
CA SER A 30 19.94 8.70 2.96
C SER A 30 19.99 7.80 1.73
N VAL A 31 21.19 7.24 1.48
CA VAL A 31 21.37 6.10 0.59
C VAL A 31 21.82 4.94 1.45
N ASN A 32 21.07 3.84 1.48
CA ASN A 32 21.44 2.68 2.26
C ASN A 32 22.56 1.84 1.59
N SER A 33 23.01 0.78 2.26
CA SER A 33 24.06 -0.11 1.74
C SER A 33 23.68 -0.84 0.45
N THR A 34 22.39 -0.93 0.13
CA THR A 34 21.88 -1.53 -1.12
C THR A 34 21.70 -0.50 -2.24
N GLY A 35 22.07 0.76 -2.00
CA GLY A 35 21.94 1.84 -2.98
C GLY A 35 20.56 2.46 -3.09
N GLN A 36 19.62 2.11 -2.21
CA GLN A 36 18.29 2.72 -2.21
C GLN A 36 18.36 4.13 -1.64
N LEU A 37 17.86 5.09 -2.40
CA LEU A 37 17.71 6.47 -1.98
C LEU A 37 16.42 6.66 -1.19
N TRP A 38 16.54 7.26 -0.02
CA TRP A 38 15.42 7.74 0.76
C TRP A 38 15.53 9.26 0.97
N SER A 39 14.39 9.95 0.88
CA SER A 39 14.28 11.36 1.22
C SER A 39 12.89 11.62 1.78
N LEU A 40 12.80 12.44 2.83
CA LEU A 40 11.52 12.83 3.43
C LEU A 40 10.65 13.53 2.37
N GLY A 41 9.39 13.11 2.26
CA GLY A 41 8.46 13.65 1.27
C GLY A 41 8.70 13.19 -0.18
N SER A 42 9.79 12.46 -0.47
CA SER A 42 10.01 11.92 -1.81
C SER A 42 9.01 10.81 -2.10
N ARG A 43 8.58 10.74 -3.36
CA ARG A 43 7.72 9.67 -3.83
C ARG A 43 8.48 8.36 -3.95
N LYS A 44 7.87 7.30 -3.46
CA LYS A 44 8.34 5.92 -3.59
C LYS A 44 7.33 5.13 -4.38
N ILE A 45 7.82 4.17 -5.15
CA ILE A 45 7.00 3.19 -5.86
C ILE A 45 7.38 1.82 -5.35
N GLN A 46 6.38 1.04 -4.98
CA GLN A 46 6.57 -0.34 -4.55
C GLN A 46 5.53 -1.23 -5.21
N THR A 47 5.99 -2.37 -5.74
CA THR A 47 5.15 -3.34 -6.43
C THR A 47 4.97 -4.58 -5.57
N PHE A 48 3.75 -5.09 -5.52
CA PHE A 48 3.35 -6.31 -4.83
C PHE A 48 2.68 -7.26 -5.82
N ALA A 49 2.79 -8.55 -5.56
CA ALA A 49 2.06 -9.57 -6.29
C ALA A 49 1.07 -10.27 -5.36
N GLY A 50 -0.18 -10.37 -5.79
CA GLY A 50 -1.23 -11.08 -5.09
C GLY A 50 -1.62 -12.35 -5.86
N THR A 51 -1.85 -13.43 -5.12
CA THR A 51 -2.41 -14.66 -5.65
C THR A 51 -3.58 -15.06 -4.77
N LEU A 52 -4.76 -15.14 -5.36
CA LEU A 52 -5.96 -15.62 -4.69
C LEU A 52 -5.93 -17.15 -4.67
N ALA A 53 -6.17 -17.74 -3.52
CA ALA A 53 -6.36 -19.17 -3.42
C ALA A 53 -7.71 -19.56 -4.04
N SER A 54 -7.77 -20.75 -4.63
CA SER A 54 -9.02 -21.35 -5.02
C SER A 54 -9.87 -21.66 -3.79
N THR A 55 -11.14 -21.30 -3.82
CA THR A 55 -12.08 -21.58 -2.73
C THR A 55 -13.34 -22.26 -3.26
N ASP A 56 -13.95 -23.07 -2.43
CA ASP A 56 -15.29 -23.62 -2.63
C ASP A 56 -16.26 -22.84 -1.71
N ALA A 57 -17.27 -22.22 -2.27
CA ALA A 57 -18.24 -21.42 -1.53
C ALA A 57 -19.03 -22.24 -0.51
N ALA A 58 -19.14 -23.56 -0.70
CA ALA A 58 -19.76 -24.43 0.27
C ALA A 58 -18.96 -24.51 1.57
N ASP A 59 -17.62 -24.31 1.47
CA ASP A 59 -16.71 -24.43 2.60
C ASP A 59 -16.18 -23.08 3.08
N THR A 60 -16.16 -22.06 2.22
CA THR A 60 -15.53 -20.77 2.53
C THR A 60 -16.27 -19.60 1.89
N ALA A 61 -17.17 -19.00 2.64
CA ALA A 61 -17.76 -17.72 2.27
C ALA A 61 -16.87 -16.56 2.77
N TYR A 62 -16.65 -15.53 1.94
CA TYR A 62 -16.03 -14.30 2.38
C TYR A 62 -17.10 -13.31 2.84
N GLY A 63 -16.95 -12.78 4.04
CA GLY A 63 -17.73 -11.63 4.51
C GLY A 63 -17.25 -10.33 3.88
N ASP A 64 -17.98 -9.25 4.10
CA ASP A 64 -17.53 -7.91 3.77
C ASP A 64 -16.31 -7.52 4.62
N GLY A 65 -15.25 -7.04 3.99
CA GLY A 65 -14.00 -6.66 4.63
C GLY A 65 -13.04 -7.82 4.92
N ASP A 66 -13.35 -9.05 4.52
CA ASP A 66 -12.49 -10.20 4.78
C ASP A 66 -11.22 -10.17 3.91
N VAL A 67 -10.11 -10.60 4.51
CA VAL A 67 -8.82 -10.69 3.83
C VAL A 67 -8.87 -11.73 2.73
N LEU A 68 -8.50 -11.31 1.55
CA LEU A 68 -8.20 -12.19 0.41
C LEU A 68 -6.75 -12.66 0.44
N VAL A 69 -5.82 -11.73 0.66
CA VAL A 69 -4.38 -12.01 0.75
C VAL A 69 -3.64 -10.85 1.42
N GLU A 70 -2.65 -11.15 2.24
CA GLU A 70 -1.62 -10.20 2.66
C GLU A 70 -0.59 -10.07 1.54
N LEU A 71 -0.48 -8.86 0.97
CA LEU A 71 0.40 -8.59 -0.16
C LEU A 71 1.84 -8.36 0.27
N GLY A 72 2.04 -7.81 1.47
CA GLY A 72 3.36 -7.53 2.01
C GLY A 72 3.41 -6.25 2.85
N THR A 73 4.61 -5.74 3.02
CA THR A 73 4.89 -4.61 3.91
C THR A 73 5.39 -3.41 3.11
N LEU A 74 4.80 -2.23 3.33
CA LEU A 74 5.34 -0.99 2.78
C LEU A 74 6.73 -0.74 3.34
N ASN A 75 7.65 -0.35 2.45
CA ASN A 75 9.00 -0.04 2.84
C ASN A 75 9.06 1.24 3.69
N THR A 76 9.47 1.04 4.94
CA THR A 76 9.63 2.11 5.91
C THR A 76 11.07 2.58 6.02
N ASP A 77 12.02 2.14 5.15
CA ASP A 77 13.47 2.41 5.26
C ASP A 77 13.78 3.87 5.61
N LEU A 78 13.34 4.24 6.80
CA LEU A 78 13.62 5.51 7.44
C LEU A 78 14.85 5.28 8.32
N PRO A 79 15.96 5.89 8.01
CA PRO A 79 17.13 5.82 8.88
C PRO A 79 16.79 6.58 10.18
N GLY A 80 16.96 5.89 11.29
CA GLY A 80 16.72 6.43 12.62
C GLY A 80 15.32 6.10 13.17
N SER A 81 15.11 6.44 14.43
CA SER A 81 13.81 6.25 15.08
C SER A 81 12.75 7.11 14.40
N LEU A 82 11.70 6.46 13.91
CA LEU A 82 10.52 7.14 13.41
C LEU A 82 9.99 8.10 14.47
N VAL A 83 9.80 9.35 14.10
CA VAL A 83 9.17 10.33 15.00
C VAL A 83 7.71 9.94 15.15
N THR A 84 7.20 10.03 16.37
CA THR A 84 5.78 9.83 16.62
C THR A 84 4.95 10.73 15.70
N GLY A 85 3.99 10.15 14.99
CA GLY A 85 3.14 10.87 14.05
C GLY A 85 3.58 10.82 12.59
N THR A 86 4.72 10.15 12.27
CA THR A 86 5.10 9.88 10.88
C THR A 86 4.02 9.07 10.17
N LYS A 87 3.71 9.46 8.94
CA LYS A 87 2.62 8.87 8.15
C LYS A 87 3.08 8.55 6.74
N PHE A 88 2.46 7.54 6.14
CA PHE A 88 2.40 7.36 4.71
C PHE A 88 1.33 8.28 4.12
N PHE A 89 1.63 8.90 3.00
CA PHE A 89 0.65 9.52 2.13
C PHE A 89 0.61 8.73 0.82
N ILE A 90 -0.52 8.10 0.52
CA ILE A 90 -0.68 7.27 -0.66
C ILE A 90 -1.17 8.16 -1.80
N HIS A 91 -0.37 8.28 -2.85
CA HIS A 91 -0.67 9.12 -4.00
C HIS A 91 -1.44 8.37 -5.08
N LYS A 92 -1.07 7.10 -5.31
CA LYS A 92 -1.62 6.29 -6.40
C LYS A 92 -1.57 4.82 -6.04
N ALA A 93 -2.60 4.10 -6.45
CA ALA A 93 -2.63 2.65 -6.51
C ALA A 93 -2.95 2.23 -7.95
N LEU A 94 -2.14 1.34 -8.52
CA LEU A 94 -2.38 0.68 -9.79
C LEU A 94 -2.57 -0.80 -9.52
N ILE A 95 -3.70 -1.35 -9.97
CA ILE A 95 -4.00 -2.77 -9.83
C ILE A 95 -4.11 -3.36 -11.23
N GLY A 96 -3.26 -4.34 -11.53
CA GLY A 96 -3.26 -5.07 -12.80
C GLY A 96 -3.71 -6.50 -12.60
N ILE A 97 -4.74 -6.94 -13.29
CA ILE A 97 -5.23 -8.32 -13.26
C ILE A 97 -4.44 -9.15 -14.26
N THR A 98 -3.70 -10.14 -13.77
CA THR A 98 -2.87 -11.02 -14.62
C THR A 98 -3.53 -12.37 -14.87
N THR A 99 -4.40 -12.82 -13.97
CA THR A 99 -5.24 -14.02 -14.12
C THR A 99 -6.57 -13.76 -13.46
N GLU A 100 -7.66 -14.04 -14.15
CA GLU A 100 -9.02 -13.87 -13.61
C GLU A 100 -9.30 -14.81 -12.44
N ALA A 101 -10.13 -14.36 -11.51
CA ALA A 101 -10.53 -15.16 -10.35
C ALA A 101 -11.66 -16.17 -10.65
N GLY A 102 -12.19 -16.19 -11.87
CA GLY A 102 -13.25 -17.08 -12.31
C GLY A 102 -14.67 -16.72 -11.87
N GLN A 103 -14.80 -15.90 -10.82
CA GLN A 103 -16.06 -15.37 -10.30
C GLN A 103 -15.96 -13.88 -10.04
N THR A 104 -17.09 -13.21 -10.00
CA THR A 104 -17.13 -11.79 -9.62
C THR A 104 -16.76 -11.65 -8.16
N LEU A 105 -15.56 -11.17 -7.93
CA LEU A 105 -15.02 -10.88 -6.63
C LEU A 105 -14.68 -9.39 -6.60
N VAL A 106 -15.43 -8.63 -5.83
CA VAL A 106 -15.19 -7.20 -5.67
C VAL A 106 -14.30 -6.99 -4.46
N GLY A 107 -13.18 -6.31 -4.66
CA GLY A 107 -12.17 -6.15 -3.64
C GLY A 107 -11.61 -4.74 -3.56
N GLY A 108 -10.93 -4.48 -2.47
CA GLY A 108 -10.24 -3.25 -2.16
C GLY A 108 -8.84 -3.50 -1.61
N LEU A 109 -8.17 -2.43 -1.25
CA LEU A 109 -6.86 -2.43 -0.62
C LEU A 109 -6.92 -1.67 0.70
N GLN A 110 -6.29 -2.20 1.73
CA GLN A 110 -6.15 -1.51 3.01
C GLN A 110 -4.78 -1.74 3.65
N LEU A 111 -4.37 -0.81 4.50
CA LEU A 111 -3.17 -0.91 5.33
C LEU A 111 -3.57 -1.20 6.78
N SER A 112 -2.86 -2.12 7.42
CA SER A 112 -3.04 -2.49 8.82
C SER A 112 -1.74 -2.40 9.61
N ALA A 113 -1.87 -2.20 10.91
CA ALA A 113 -0.76 -2.30 11.87
C ALA A 113 -0.43 -3.77 12.22
N THR A 114 -1.32 -4.70 11.89
CA THR A 114 -1.19 -6.12 12.22
C THR A 114 -0.90 -6.93 10.96
N SER A 115 0.11 -7.80 11.02
CA SER A 115 0.40 -8.81 9.99
C SER A 115 -0.25 -10.14 10.35
N GLY A 116 -0.32 -11.04 9.37
CA GLY A 116 -0.75 -12.41 9.57
C GLY A 116 -2.25 -12.58 9.84
N THR A 117 -3.09 -11.61 9.44
CA THR A 117 -4.54 -11.79 9.46
C THR A 117 -4.90 -12.93 8.51
N SER A 118 -5.60 -13.92 9.03
CA SER A 118 -6.00 -15.09 8.24
C SER A 118 -6.94 -14.69 7.11
N THR A 119 -6.82 -15.37 5.99
CA THR A 119 -7.81 -15.34 4.92
C THR A 119 -9.20 -15.62 5.49
N ASN A 120 -10.21 -14.99 4.95
CA ASN A 120 -11.60 -15.08 5.43
C ASN A 120 -11.80 -14.56 6.87
N SER A 121 -11.03 -13.55 7.25
CA SER A 121 -11.18 -12.81 8.50
C SER A 121 -10.98 -11.33 8.23
N ALA A 122 -11.76 -10.48 8.88
CA ALA A 122 -11.64 -9.04 8.70
C ALA A 122 -10.32 -8.49 9.28
N VAL A 123 -9.71 -7.56 8.56
CA VAL A 123 -8.54 -6.81 9.08
C VAL A 123 -9.01 -5.85 10.16
N SER A 124 -8.47 -6.00 11.36
CA SER A 124 -8.78 -5.09 12.46
C SER A 124 -8.16 -3.71 12.22
N SER A 125 -8.98 -2.67 12.27
CA SER A 125 -8.56 -1.26 12.24
C SER A 125 -7.69 -0.90 11.02
N GLY A 126 -8.02 -1.43 9.84
CA GLY A 126 -7.35 -1.09 8.60
C GLY A 126 -7.63 0.35 8.15
N THR A 127 -6.67 0.95 7.45
CA THR A 127 -6.87 2.19 6.70
C THR A 127 -7.16 1.82 5.25
N GLU A 128 -8.36 2.12 4.79
CA GLU A 128 -8.79 1.86 3.43
C GLU A 128 -7.98 2.72 2.45
N ILE A 129 -7.47 2.09 1.39
CA ILE A 129 -6.78 2.77 0.28
C ILE A 129 -7.66 2.77 -0.97
N VAL A 130 -8.25 1.63 -1.28
CA VAL A 130 -9.12 1.40 -2.43
C VAL A 130 -10.29 0.56 -1.94
N GLY A 131 -11.52 0.96 -2.23
CA GLY A 131 -12.74 0.30 -1.78
C GLY A 131 -13.68 1.26 -1.06
N ALA A 132 -14.57 0.76 -0.22
CA ALA A 132 -15.68 1.48 0.41
C ALA A 132 -15.42 2.95 0.77
N GLY A 133 -15.81 3.86 -0.11
CA GLY A 133 -15.86 5.30 0.16
C GLY A 133 -14.52 6.06 0.16
N VAL A 134 -13.40 5.43 -0.17
CA VAL A 134 -12.07 6.04 -0.05
C VAL A 134 -11.47 6.47 -1.39
N THR A 135 -12.07 6.08 -2.49
CA THR A 135 -11.53 6.41 -3.82
C THR A 135 -12.42 7.37 -4.58
N SER A 136 -11.82 8.40 -5.12
CA SER A 136 -12.50 9.34 -5.99
C SER A 136 -11.61 9.68 -7.18
N PHE A 137 -12.02 9.25 -8.35
CA PHE A 137 -11.44 9.73 -9.60
C PHE A 137 -11.91 11.13 -9.95
N ASN A 138 -13.00 11.60 -9.37
CA ASN A 138 -13.67 12.84 -9.75
C ASN A 138 -13.39 14.01 -8.81
N GLU A 139 -12.58 13.84 -7.79
CA GLU A 139 -12.28 14.91 -6.82
C GLU A 139 -11.71 16.17 -7.48
N GLN A 140 -11.07 16.03 -8.63
CA GLN A 140 -10.46 17.15 -9.33
C GLN A 140 -11.41 17.82 -10.34
N LEU A 141 -12.59 17.28 -10.58
CA LEU A 141 -13.44 17.69 -11.69
C LEU A 141 -14.78 18.31 -11.27
N SER A 142 -15.15 18.30 -10.01
CA SER A 142 -16.45 18.81 -9.55
C SER A 142 -16.36 19.54 -8.21
N ALA A 143 -16.98 20.71 -8.13
CA ALA A 143 -17.14 21.48 -6.89
C ALA A 143 -18.13 20.82 -5.90
N THR A 144 -18.87 19.84 -6.31
CA THR A 144 -19.78 19.02 -5.51
C THR A 144 -19.31 17.57 -5.60
N GLN A 145 -18.39 17.21 -4.72
CA GLN A 145 -17.81 15.87 -4.75
C GLN A 145 -18.69 14.88 -4.00
N SER A 146 -19.21 13.91 -4.71
CA SER A 146 -19.59 12.66 -4.13
C SER A 146 -18.42 11.70 -4.28
N ILE A 147 -17.88 11.22 -3.18
CA ILE A 147 -16.94 10.09 -3.20
C ILE A 147 -17.73 8.91 -3.76
N THR A 148 -17.41 8.52 -4.97
CA THR A 148 -17.98 7.31 -5.54
C THR A 148 -17.05 6.17 -5.19
N GLU A 149 -17.56 5.20 -4.46
CA GLU A 149 -16.87 3.95 -4.21
C GLU A 149 -16.52 3.28 -5.54
N ILE A 150 -15.24 3.01 -5.74
CA ILE A 150 -14.75 2.30 -6.92
C ILE A 150 -14.12 1.01 -6.43
N ASP A 151 -14.82 -0.07 -6.62
CA ASP A 151 -14.35 -1.41 -6.29
C ASP A 151 -13.54 -2.01 -7.44
N VAL A 152 -12.52 -2.77 -7.06
CA VAL A 152 -11.78 -3.57 -8.02
C VAL A 152 -12.50 -4.88 -8.25
N ASN A 153 -12.88 -5.13 -9.47
CA ASN A 153 -13.44 -6.43 -9.84
C ASN A 153 -12.33 -7.37 -10.29
N PHE A 154 -11.95 -8.31 -9.46
CA PHE A 154 -10.89 -9.29 -9.76
C PHE A 154 -11.29 -10.34 -10.80
N ASN A 155 -12.56 -10.39 -11.19
CA ASN A 155 -13.01 -11.21 -12.32
C ASN A 155 -12.87 -10.48 -13.67
N ASN A 156 -12.17 -9.38 -13.71
CA ASN A 156 -11.90 -8.66 -14.93
C ASN A 156 -10.91 -9.46 -15.81
N THR A 157 -11.04 -9.26 -17.12
CA THR A 157 -10.18 -9.94 -18.09
C THR A 157 -8.70 -9.69 -17.80
N ALA A 158 -7.89 -10.72 -17.89
CA ALA A 158 -6.44 -10.61 -17.73
C ALA A 158 -5.86 -9.53 -18.67
N GLY A 159 -4.93 -8.75 -18.16
CA GLY A 159 -4.36 -7.58 -18.85
C GLY A 159 -5.08 -6.26 -18.60
N ASN A 160 -6.18 -6.26 -17.87
CA ASN A 160 -6.83 -5.02 -17.43
C ASN A 160 -6.11 -4.37 -16.25
N TYR A 161 -6.14 -3.04 -16.24
CA TYR A 161 -5.50 -2.22 -15.21
C TYR A 161 -6.49 -1.21 -14.66
N HIS A 162 -6.48 -1.08 -13.33
CA HIS A 162 -7.27 -0.09 -12.61
C HIS A 162 -6.33 0.88 -11.91
N ILE A 163 -6.55 2.17 -12.12
CA ILE A 163 -5.75 3.24 -11.51
C ILE A 163 -6.63 4.00 -10.54
N PHE A 164 -6.13 4.18 -9.32
CA PHE A 164 -6.81 4.91 -8.25
C PHE A 164 -5.93 6.03 -7.74
N VAL A 165 -6.55 7.14 -7.32
CA VAL A 165 -5.89 8.28 -6.68
C VAL A 165 -6.51 8.47 -5.29
N PRO A 166 -6.14 7.64 -4.31
CA PRO A 166 -6.84 7.56 -3.04
C PRO A 166 -6.64 8.76 -2.12
N ASN A 167 -5.51 9.49 -2.23
CA ASN A 167 -5.17 10.65 -1.37
C ASN A 167 -5.42 10.39 0.13
N VAL A 168 -5.07 9.21 0.61
CA VAL A 168 -5.23 8.81 2.01
C VAL A 168 -3.92 8.83 2.75
N THR A 169 -4.00 8.98 4.07
CA THR A 169 -2.85 8.89 4.97
C THR A 169 -3.02 7.73 5.94
N ALA A 170 -1.96 6.97 6.15
CA ALA A 170 -1.90 5.92 7.16
C ALA A 170 -0.72 6.14 8.09
N ALA A 171 -0.87 5.75 9.35
CA ALA A 171 0.25 5.74 10.29
C ALA A 171 1.34 4.77 9.80
N ILE A 172 2.61 5.06 10.08
CA ILE A 172 3.72 4.16 9.72
C ILE A 172 3.57 2.76 10.35
N ALA A 173 2.92 2.67 11.50
CA ALA A 173 2.60 1.37 12.10
C ALA A 173 1.68 0.53 11.20
N SER A 174 0.79 1.16 10.45
CA SER A 174 -0.15 0.51 9.51
C SER A 174 0.53 0.24 8.16
N LYS A 175 1.55 -0.57 8.15
CA LYS A 175 2.42 -0.81 6.99
C LYS A 175 2.13 -2.11 6.23
N TYR A 176 1.28 -2.96 6.76
CA TYR A 176 0.94 -4.23 6.13
C TYR A 176 -0.20 -4.04 5.14
N LEU A 177 0.07 -4.32 3.87
CA LEU A 177 -0.88 -4.16 2.78
C LEU A 177 -1.68 -5.44 2.58
N TYR A 178 -3.00 -5.29 2.57
CA TYR A 178 -3.97 -6.35 2.34
C TYR A 178 -4.84 -6.06 1.13
N ALA A 179 -5.14 -7.09 0.34
CA ALA A 179 -6.33 -7.13 -0.49
C ALA A 179 -7.46 -7.76 0.32
N HIS A 180 -8.64 -7.17 0.26
CA HIS A 180 -9.81 -7.60 1.00
C HIS A 180 -11.08 -7.53 0.14
N THR A 181 -12.13 -8.18 0.56
CA THR A 181 -13.45 -8.05 -0.06
C THR A 181 -14.12 -6.74 0.36
N THR A 182 -14.87 -6.12 -0.53
CA THR A 182 -15.73 -4.96 -0.21
C THR A 182 -17.21 -5.32 -0.17
N THR A 183 -17.53 -6.56 -0.53
CA THR A 183 -18.87 -7.14 -0.41
C THR A 183 -18.74 -8.62 -0.06
N ALA A 184 -19.72 -9.14 0.65
CA ALA A 184 -19.76 -10.59 0.92
C ALA A 184 -19.82 -11.39 -0.38
N VAL A 185 -19.00 -12.40 -0.48
CA VAL A 185 -18.92 -13.29 -1.65
C VAL A 185 -19.21 -14.73 -1.20
N ASN A 186 -20.22 -15.30 -1.80
CA ASN A 186 -20.63 -16.67 -1.56
C ASN A 186 -20.64 -17.44 -2.89
N ALA A 187 -19.49 -17.55 -3.50
CA ALA A 187 -19.28 -18.19 -4.79
C ALA A 187 -17.89 -18.84 -4.85
N ASP A 188 -17.78 -19.90 -5.63
CA ASP A 188 -16.50 -20.56 -5.87
C ASP A 188 -15.53 -19.62 -6.56
N ILE A 189 -14.32 -19.53 -6.04
CA ILE A 189 -13.26 -18.70 -6.61
C ILE A 189 -12.20 -19.62 -7.19
N THR A 190 -11.87 -19.43 -8.46
CA THR A 190 -10.66 -20.03 -9.04
C THR A 190 -9.44 -19.18 -8.68
N ALA A 191 -8.25 -19.79 -8.70
CA ALA A 191 -7.02 -19.07 -8.38
C ALA A 191 -6.79 -17.91 -9.35
N GLY A 192 -6.83 -16.68 -8.84
CA GLY A 192 -6.57 -15.45 -9.58
C GLY A 192 -5.19 -14.88 -9.25
N ARG A 193 -4.65 -14.05 -10.15
CA ARG A 193 -3.40 -13.34 -9.93
C ARG A 193 -3.54 -11.88 -10.32
N PHE A 194 -2.95 -11.01 -9.52
CA PHE A 194 -2.92 -9.57 -9.76
C PHE A 194 -1.63 -8.95 -9.22
N THR A 195 -1.33 -7.76 -9.69
CA THR A 195 -0.23 -6.93 -9.20
C THR A 195 -0.78 -5.63 -8.65
N VAL A 196 -0.14 -5.12 -7.62
CA VAL A 196 -0.44 -3.80 -7.05
C VAL A 196 0.83 -2.98 -7.06
N GLU A 197 0.78 -1.80 -7.65
CA GLU A 197 1.82 -0.80 -7.53
C GLU A 197 1.29 0.37 -6.70
N LEU A 198 1.95 0.66 -5.59
CA LEU A 198 1.65 1.83 -4.77
C LEU A 198 2.72 2.89 -4.96
N GLU A 199 2.26 4.12 -5.23
CA GLU A 199 3.06 5.33 -5.16
C GLU A 199 2.72 6.07 -3.87
N TYR A 200 3.72 6.29 -3.02
CA TYR A 200 3.53 6.90 -1.70
C TYR A 200 4.71 7.74 -1.27
N SER A 201 4.48 8.63 -0.31
CA SER A 201 5.51 9.40 0.38
C SER A 201 5.42 9.17 1.89
N VAL A 202 6.53 9.43 2.59
CA VAL A 202 6.62 9.37 4.05
C VAL A 202 6.88 10.78 4.57
N TYR A 203 6.11 11.21 5.58
CA TYR A 203 6.18 12.54 6.19
C TYR A 203 6.27 12.43 7.71
#